data_99583d0edfe676f52d513bb666080be9
#
_entry.id   99583d0edfe676f52d513bb666080be9
#
_cell.length_a   1.000
_cell.length_b   1.000
_cell.length_c   1.000
_cell.angle_alpha   90.00
_cell.angle_beta   90.00
_cell.angle_gamma   90.00
#
_symmetry.space_group_name_H-M   'P 1'
#
loop_
_entity.id
_entity.type
_entity.pdbx_description
1 polymer ?
#
loop_
_entity_poly.entity_id
_entity_poly.type
_entity_poly.pdbx_seq_one_letter_code
_entity_poly.pdbx_strand_id
1 'polypeptide(L)'
;SLAGSAAHDVYAPCAVADLAARGYDYWALGHVHGRTVHAEAPWVVMPGAPQGRHVNEPGPRSATEIRVADGRIAALAEIPTATVVFERVEARLSAEDAAPLDAVALRALEAAAAGLGPEQTLVARLAVTGDAATLAAHRRHADYWRARIAETAAEAGAGWIERVDFAPAARPAA
;
A
#
# COMPACT_ATOMS: atom_id res chain seq x y z
N SER A 1 -17.71 10.18 -8.90
CA SER A 1 -17.50 8.87 -8.27
C SER A 1 -18.70 7.98 -8.51
N LEU A 2 -18.48 6.66 -8.64
CA LEU A 2 -19.56 5.70 -8.77
C LEU A 2 -20.40 5.66 -7.48
N ALA A 3 -21.73 5.57 -7.62
CA ALA A 3 -22.65 5.41 -6.51
C ALA A 3 -22.30 4.11 -5.73
N GLY A 4 -22.19 4.21 -4.40
CA GLY A 4 -21.92 3.05 -3.53
C GLY A 4 -20.52 2.96 -2.94
N SER A 5 -19.64 3.94 -3.15
CA SER A 5 -18.37 4.00 -2.41
C SER A 5 -18.59 4.52 -1.00
N ALA A 6 -18.61 3.62 0.00
CA ALA A 6 -18.87 3.98 1.40
C ALA A 6 -17.70 4.77 2.05
N ALA A 7 -16.55 4.87 1.40
CA ALA A 7 -15.33 5.47 1.96
C ALA A 7 -15.04 6.89 1.47
N HIS A 8 -15.82 7.41 0.54
CA HIS A 8 -15.58 8.73 -0.08
C HIS A 8 -16.87 9.51 -0.28
N ASP A 9 -16.77 10.83 -0.16
CA ASP A 9 -17.88 11.73 -0.50
C ASP A 9 -18.31 11.54 -1.95
N VAL A 10 -19.62 11.60 -2.18
CA VAL A 10 -20.20 11.34 -3.50
C VAL A 10 -20.16 12.62 -4.33
N TYR A 11 -19.19 12.69 -5.25
CA TYR A 11 -19.11 13.76 -6.26
C TYR A 11 -19.65 13.23 -7.59
N ALA A 12 -20.65 13.91 -8.19
CA ALA A 12 -21.26 13.53 -9.45
C ALA A 12 -21.60 12.02 -9.51
N PRO A 13 -22.55 11.54 -8.70
CA PRO A 13 -22.89 10.13 -8.64
C PRO A 13 -23.44 9.64 -9.98
N CYS A 14 -22.92 8.50 -10.45
CA CYS A 14 -23.44 7.80 -11.63
C CYS A 14 -23.32 6.30 -11.42
N ALA A 15 -24.13 5.53 -12.10
CA ALA A 15 -23.99 4.08 -12.17
C ALA A 15 -23.15 3.69 -13.39
N VAL A 16 -22.52 2.51 -13.35
CA VAL A 16 -21.79 1.95 -14.52
C VAL A 16 -22.72 1.85 -15.74
N ALA A 17 -23.99 1.47 -15.53
CA ALA A 17 -24.99 1.39 -16.58
C ALA A 17 -25.26 2.74 -17.27
N ASP A 18 -25.24 3.86 -16.52
CA ASP A 18 -25.42 5.18 -17.09
C ASP A 18 -24.27 5.57 -18.02
N LEU A 19 -23.06 5.15 -17.66
CA LEU A 19 -21.85 5.36 -18.49
C LEU A 19 -21.89 4.49 -19.73
N ALA A 20 -22.26 3.21 -19.60
CA ALA A 20 -22.36 2.27 -20.70
C ALA A 20 -23.37 2.74 -21.77
N ALA A 21 -24.47 3.33 -21.36
CA ALA A 21 -25.52 3.84 -22.26
C ALA A 21 -25.09 5.05 -23.12
N ARG A 22 -23.93 5.65 -22.89
CA ARG A 22 -23.46 6.87 -23.60
C ARG A 22 -22.69 6.60 -24.87
N GLY A 23 -22.33 5.34 -25.16
CA GLY A 23 -21.70 4.94 -26.42
C GLY A 23 -20.20 5.29 -26.51
N TYR A 24 -19.51 5.57 -25.39
CA TYR A 24 -18.06 5.67 -25.37
C TYR A 24 -17.41 4.32 -25.13
N ASP A 25 -16.22 4.10 -25.72
CA ASP A 25 -15.47 2.85 -25.56
C ASP A 25 -14.70 2.81 -24.23
N TYR A 26 -14.39 3.98 -23.66
CA TYR A 26 -13.58 4.11 -22.42
C TYR A 26 -14.05 5.26 -21.55
N TRP A 27 -14.12 4.99 -20.25
CA TRP A 27 -14.38 5.98 -19.21
C TRP A 27 -13.21 5.99 -18.22
N ALA A 28 -12.43 7.06 -18.23
CA ALA A 28 -11.45 7.33 -17.18
C ALA A 28 -12.13 8.04 -16.01
N LEU A 29 -12.30 7.34 -14.92
CA LEU A 29 -12.83 7.91 -13.68
C LEU A 29 -11.72 8.60 -12.88
N GLY A 30 -12.10 9.44 -11.95
CA GLY A 30 -11.19 10.17 -11.08
C GLY A 30 -11.64 10.17 -9.63
N HIS A 31 -10.91 10.91 -8.77
CA HIS A 31 -11.18 11.14 -7.36
C HIS A 31 -10.68 10.04 -6.41
N VAL A 32 -10.92 8.77 -6.69
CA VAL A 32 -10.47 7.67 -5.82
C VAL A 32 -9.05 7.26 -6.19
N HIS A 33 -8.16 7.17 -5.19
CA HIS A 33 -6.73 6.87 -5.41
C HIS A 33 -6.43 5.37 -5.53
N GLY A 34 -7.38 4.50 -5.22
CA GLY A 34 -7.30 3.07 -5.47
C GLY A 34 -7.68 2.75 -6.91
N ARG A 35 -6.86 1.92 -7.60
CA ARG A 35 -7.16 1.45 -8.94
C ARG A 35 -8.28 0.41 -8.91
N THR A 36 -9.24 0.53 -9.83
CA THR A 36 -10.32 -0.46 -10.00
C THR A 36 -10.82 -0.46 -11.44
N VAL A 37 -11.01 -1.62 -12.04
CA VAL A 37 -11.74 -1.81 -13.29
C VAL A 37 -13.17 -2.18 -12.94
N HIS A 38 -14.11 -1.33 -13.28
CA HIS A 38 -15.54 -1.50 -12.96
C HIS A 38 -16.32 -2.20 -14.07
N ALA A 39 -15.86 -2.06 -15.32
CA ALA A 39 -16.42 -2.74 -16.48
C ALA A 39 -15.38 -2.81 -17.62
N GLU A 40 -15.55 -3.76 -18.52
CA GLU A 40 -14.68 -3.99 -19.67
C GLU A 40 -15.37 -3.76 -21.03
N ALA A 41 -16.70 -3.63 -21.03
CA ALA A 41 -17.47 -3.36 -22.24
C ALA A 41 -18.68 -2.46 -21.93
N PRO A 42 -18.56 -1.13 -22.11
CA PRO A 42 -17.32 -0.39 -22.36
C PRO A 42 -16.37 -0.42 -21.18
N TRP A 43 -15.11 -0.07 -21.39
CA TRP A 43 -14.16 0.05 -20.30
C TRP A 43 -14.55 1.20 -19.36
N VAL A 44 -14.71 0.90 -18.08
CA VAL A 44 -14.93 1.88 -17.02
C VAL A 44 -13.85 1.68 -15.97
N VAL A 45 -12.85 2.56 -15.95
CA VAL A 45 -11.64 2.39 -15.16
C VAL A 45 -11.43 3.57 -14.23
N MET A 46 -11.28 3.29 -12.95
CA MET A 46 -10.66 4.16 -11.99
C MET A 46 -9.15 3.88 -12.02
N PRO A 47 -8.31 4.74 -12.61
CA PRO A 47 -6.89 4.46 -12.76
C PRO A 47 -6.13 4.53 -11.43
N GLY A 48 -6.70 5.18 -10.44
CA GLY A 48 -6.04 5.46 -9.18
C GLY A 48 -5.08 6.64 -9.25
N ALA A 49 -4.22 6.75 -8.24
CA ALA A 49 -3.14 7.73 -8.22
C ALA A 49 -1.83 7.10 -8.72
N PRO A 50 -1.03 7.81 -9.51
CA PRO A 50 0.23 7.28 -10.04
C PRO A 50 1.33 7.18 -8.97
N GLN A 51 1.15 7.83 -7.83
CA GLN A 51 2.05 7.83 -6.68
C GLN A 51 1.23 7.90 -5.39
N GLY A 52 1.52 7.03 -4.42
CA GLY A 52 0.99 7.16 -3.06
C GLY A 52 1.59 8.39 -2.37
N ARG A 53 0.82 9.03 -1.49
CA ARG A 53 1.22 10.27 -0.81
C ARG A 53 1.55 10.06 0.67
N HIS A 54 1.05 9.00 1.26
CA HIS A 54 1.23 8.65 2.67
C HIS A 54 0.85 7.19 2.92
N VAL A 55 1.16 6.69 4.10
CA VAL A 55 0.97 5.28 4.49
C VAL A 55 -0.49 4.78 4.48
N ASN A 56 -1.48 5.66 4.41
CA ASN A 56 -2.88 5.25 4.22
C ASN A 56 -3.23 5.00 2.75
N GLU A 57 -2.26 5.19 1.86
CA GLU A 57 -2.33 4.80 0.45
C GLU A 57 -1.25 3.73 0.16
N PRO A 58 -1.31 2.55 0.79
CA PRO A 58 -0.28 1.54 0.68
C PRO A 58 -0.27 0.86 -0.70
N GLY A 59 0.82 0.16 -0.97
CA GLY A 59 1.01 -0.63 -2.16
C GLY A 59 1.56 0.13 -3.36
N PRO A 60 1.91 -0.61 -4.40
CA PRO A 60 2.36 -0.03 -5.65
C PRO A 60 1.25 0.79 -6.29
N ARG A 61 1.65 1.84 -7.00
CA ARG A 61 0.74 2.72 -7.73
C ARG A 61 1.09 2.69 -9.21
N SER A 62 0.10 3.00 -10.03
CA SER A 62 0.21 2.77 -11.46
C SER A 62 -0.55 3.81 -12.27
N ALA A 63 -0.24 3.87 -13.57
CA ALA A 63 -1.05 4.48 -14.60
C ALA A 63 -1.71 3.40 -15.46
N THR A 64 -2.75 3.76 -16.20
CA THR A 64 -3.36 2.86 -17.17
C THR A 64 -2.92 3.24 -18.59
N GLU A 65 -2.18 2.37 -19.26
CA GLU A 65 -1.89 2.48 -20.68
C GLU A 65 -3.06 1.93 -21.49
N ILE A 66 -3.49 2.66 -22.51
CA ILE A 66 -4.53 2.24 -23.44
C ILE A 66 -3.91 2.18 -24.84
N ARG A 67 -3.96 1.01 -25.48
CA ARG A 67 -3.58 0.87 -26.88
C ARG A 67 -4.81 0.87 -27.77
N VAL A 68 -4.78 1.73 -28.77
CA VAL A 68 -5.85 1.85 -29.76
C VAL A 68 -5.31 1.40 -31.11
N ALA A 69 -6.03 0.49 -31.77
CA ALA A 69 -5.77 0.05 -33.14
C ALA A 69 -7.09 0.08 -33.93
N ASP A 70 -7.04 0.58 -35.13
CA ASP A 70 -8.20 0.67 -36.05
C ASP A 70 -9.43 1.32 -35.41
N GLY A 71 -9.20 2.37 -34.59
CA GLY A 71 -10.25 3.11 -33.91
C GLY A 71 -10.91 2.35 -32.72
N ARG A 72 -10.33 1.24 -32.30
CA ARG A 72 -10.83 0.42 -31.18
C ARG A 72 -9.77 0.21 -30.12
N ILE A 73 -10.18 0.02 -28.88
CA ILE A 73 -9.27 -0.35 -27.80
C ILE A 73 -8.79 -1.79 -28.03
N ALA A 74 -7.50 -1.94 -28.31
CA ALA A 74 -6.86 -3.23 -28.53
C ALA A 74 -6.34 -3.86 -27.23
N ALA A 75 -5.90 -3.03 -26.27
CA ALA A 75 -5.40 -3.50 -24.97
C ALA A 75 -5.44 -2.41 -23.91
N LEU A 76 -5.59 -2.83 -22.66
CA LEU A 76 -5.28 -2.05 -21.46
C LEU A 76 -4.13 -2.72 -20.71
N ALA A 77 -3.18 -1.92 -20.22
CA ALA A 77 -2.12 -2.38 -19.34
C ALA A 77 -2.00 -1.49 -18.12
N GLU A 78 -1.65 -2.07 -17.00
CA GLU A 78 -1.27 -1.37 -15.80
C GLU A 78 0.25 -1.15 -15.81
N ILE A 79 0.68 0.12 -15.77
CA ILE A 79 2.10 0.48 -15.79
C ILE A 79 2.47 0.98 -14.40
N PRO A 80 3.34 0.29 -13.67
CA PRO A 80 3.86 0.77 -12.37
C PRO A 80 4.54 2.12 -12.54
N THR A 81 4.19 3.08 -11.68
CA THR A 81 4.70 4.46 -11.77
C THR A 81 5.26 4.99 -10.45
N ALA A 82 4.91 4.36 -9.33
CA ALA A 82 5.37 4.79 -8.02
C ALA A 82 6.87 4.55 -7.86
N THR A 83 7.62 5.58 -7.49
CA THR A 83 9.02 5.49 -7.04
C THR A 83 9.11 5.31 -5.53
N VAL A 84 8.08 5.72 -4.79
CA VAL A 84 7.95 5.51 -3.35
C VAL A 84 6.72 4.63 -3.10
N VAL A 85 6.95 3.51 -2.43
CA VAL A 85 5.89 2.57 -2.06
C VAL A 85 5.70 2.62 -0.55
N PHE A 86 4.51 3.04 -0.12
CA PHE A 86 4.14 3.06 1.29
C PHE A 86 3.59 1.71 1.71
N GLU A 87 4.05 1.20 2.88
CA GLU A 87 3.55 -0.06 3.41
C GLU A 87 3.36 -0.01 4.93
N ARG A 88 2.39 -0.79 5.41
CA ARG A 88 2.24 -1.11 6.82
C ARG A 88 2.88 -2.46 7.06
N VAL A 89 4.00 -2.46 7.75
CA VAL A 89 4.80 -3.67 8.00
C VAL A 89 4.61 -4.09 9.46
N GLU A 90 4.41 -5.39 9.69
CA GLU A 90 4.35 -5.95 11.03
C GLU A 90 5.62 -6.74 11.35
N ALA A 91 6.31 -6.36 12.43
CA ALA A 91 7.39 -7.12 13.03
C ALA A 91 6.85 -7.81 14.29
N ARG A 92 6.63 -9.11 14.21
CA ARG A 92 6.08 -9.89 15.31
C ARG A 92 7.18 -10.45 16.18
N LEU A 93 7.15 -10.08 17.46
CA LEU A 93 8.01 -10.66 18.49
C LEU A 93 7.34 -11.89 19.10
N SER A 94 8.11 -12.95 19.27
CA SER A 94 7.75 -14.13 20.06
C SER A 94 8.69 -14.23 21.26
N ALA A 95 8.22 -14.74 22.36
CA ALA A 95 9.06 -15.02 23.53
C ALA A 95 10.13 -16.09 23.23
N GLU A 96 9.95 -16.86 22.17
CA GLU A 96 10.88 -17.90 21.70
C GLU A 96 11.93 -17.34 20.74
N ASP A 97 11.78 -16.11 20.26
CA ASP A 97 12.74 -15.47 19.34
C ASP A 97 14.04 -15.13 20.08
N ALA A 98 15.10 -15.81 19.72
CA ALA A 98 16.46 -15.48 20.20
C ALA A 98 17.06 -14.25 19.51
N ALA A 99 16.43 -13.74 18.46
CA ALA A 99 16.93 -12.60 17.68
C ALA A 99 16.56 -11.27 18.35
N PRO A 100 17.43 -10.26 18.33
CA PRO A 100 17.12 -8.94 18.83
C PRO A 100 16.06 -8.25 17.97
N LEU A 101 15.33 -7.28 18.55
CA LEU A 101 14.18 -6.63 17.91
C LEU A 101 14.53 -5.96 16.56
N ASP A 102 15.69 -5.34 16.45
CA ASP A 102 16.14 -4.71 15.19
C ASP A 102 16.32 -5.74 14.07
N ALA A 103 16.81 -6.93 14.37
CA ALA A 103 16.93 -8.00 13.38
C ALA A 103 15.56 -8.58 12.99
N VAL A 104 14.60 -8.67 13.93
CA VAL A 104 13.20 -9.07 13.60
C VAL A 104 12.56 -8.02 12.70
N ALA A 105 12.72 -6.75 13.04
CA ALA A 105 12.20 -5.63 12.25
C ALA A 105 12.82 -5.60 10.84
N LEU A 106 14.14 -5.78 10.73
CA LEU A 106 14.84 -5.80 9.44
C LEU A 106 14.29 -6.90 8.52
N ARG A 107 14.14 -8.13 9.00
CA ARG A 107 13.57 -9.22 8.20
C ARG A 107 12.16 -8.90 7.68
N ALA A 108 11.34 -8.25 8.51
CA ALA A 108 9.99 -7.84 8.08
C ALA A 108 10.03 -6.76 6.99
N LEU A 109 10.95 -5.80 7.10
CA LEU A 109 11.15 -4.75 6.09
C LEU A 109 11.72 -5.31 4.79
N GLU A 110 12.70 -6.19 4.86
CA GLU A 110 13.27 -6.88 3.69
C GLU A 110 12.22 -7.70 2.95
N ALA A 111 11.36 -8.42 3.69
CA ALA A 111 10.25 -9.17 3.11
C ALA A 111 9.23 -8.24 2.41
N ALA A 112 8.94 -7.08 2.98
CA ALA A 112 8.06 -6.09 2.35
C ALA A 112 8.70 -5.44 1.12
N ALA A 113 10.02 -5.25 1.12
CA ALA A 113 10.76 -4.68 0.00
C ALA A 113 11.03 -5.68 -1.14
N ALA A 114 10.95 -7.00 -0.89
CA ALA A 114 11.35 -8.03 -1.85
C ALA A 114 10.56 -8.03 -3.18
N GLY A 115 9.37 -7.45 -3.19
CA GLY A 115 8.53 -7.31 -4.39
C GLY A 115 8.70 -5.99 -5.15
N LEU A 116 9.56 -5.10 -4.66
CA LEU A 116 9.77 -3.78 -5.26
C LEU A 116 10.77 -3.82 -6.41
N GLY A 117 10.55 -2.98 -7.41
CA GLY A 117 11.50 -2.77 -8.50
C GLY A 117 12.73 -1.97 -8.04
N PRO A 118 13.82 -1.97 -8.85
CA PRO A 118 15.09 -1.33 -8.50
C PRO A 118 14.99 0.19 -8.32
N GLU A 119 14.01 0.83 -8.93
CA GLU A 119 13.77 2.28 -8.83
C GLU A 119 12.76 2.64 -7.71
N GLN A 120 12.31 1.65 -6.94
CA GLN A 120 11.30 1.86 -5.91
C GLN A 120 11.93 1.84 -4.52
N THR A 121 11.49 2.76 -3.68
CA THR A 121 11.89 2.86 -2.28
C THR A 121 10.71 2.55 -1.37
N LEU A 122 10.91 1.64 -0.42
CA LEU A 122 9.95 1.37 0.64
C LEU A 122 9.92 2.52 1.65
N VAL A 123 8.73 3.00 1.99
CA VAL A 123 8.49 3.84 3.17
C VAL A 123 7.49 3.11 4.08
N ALA A 124 7.99 2.63 5.21
CA ALA A 124 7.24 1.74 6.09
C ALA A 124 6.75 2.44 7.36
N ARG A 125 5.50 2.17 7.73
CA ARG A 125 5.03 2.30 9.11
C ARG A 125 5.11 0.92 9.76
N LEU A 126 6.06 0.76 10.68
CA LEU A 126 6.34 -0.52 11.32
C LEU A 126 5.53 -0.66 12.62
N ALA A 127 4.73 -1.72 12.70
CA ALA A 127 4.09 -2.14 13.92
C ALA A 127 4.88 -3.29 14.55
N VAL A 128 5.47 -3.05 15.72
CA VAL A 128 6.07 -4.10 16.54
C VAL A 128 4.94 -4.71 17.37
N THR A 129 4.66 -6.00 17.14
CA THR A 129 3.58 -6.74 17.82
C THR A 129 4.14 -7.91 18.63
N GLY A 130 3.38 -8.41 19.58
CA GLY A 130 3.77 -9.54 20.43
C GLY A 130 2.86 -9.67 21.64
N ASP A 131 3.22 -10.57 22.55
CA ASP A 131 2.54 -10.66 23.84
C ASP A 131 2.83 -9.44 24.74
N ALA A 132 1.97 -9.23 25.74
CA ALA A 132 2.02 -8.02 26.56
C ALA A 132 3.33 -7.89 27.37
N ALA A 133 3.93 -9.01 27.81
CA ALA A 133 5.15 -8.98 28.62
C ALA A 133 6.37 -8.62 27.75
N THR A 134 6.50 -9.23 26.59
CA THR A 134 7.55 -8.96 25.61
C THR A 134 7.48 -7.52 25.14
N LEU A 135 6.30 -7.02 24.78
CA LEU A 135 6.12 -5.62 24.39
C LEU A 135 6.42 -4.63 25.51
N ALA A 136 6.03 -4.93 26.75
CA ALA A 136 6.28 -4.04 27.90
C ALA A 136 7.78 -3.83 28.14
N ALA A 137 8.60 -4.84 27.93
CA ALA A 137 10.04 -4.75 28.06
C ALA A 137 10.63 -3.76 27.04
N HIS A 138 10.22 -3.86 25.77
CA HIS A 138 10.71 -2.99 24.69
C HIS A 138 10.13 -1.58 24.78
N ARG A 139 8.87 -1.40 25.17
CA ARG A 139 8.22 -0.09 25.34
C ARG A 139 8.92 0.81 26.35
N ARG A 140 9.52 0.26 27.39
CA ARG A 140 10.30 1.05 28.37
C ARG A 140 11.48 1.77 27.73
N HIS A 141 11.98 1.28 26.61
CA HIS A 141 13.09 1.82 25.85
C HIS A 141 12.68 2.12 24.40
N ALA A 142 11.44 2.58 24.18
CA ALA A 142 10.86 2.75 22.87
C ALA A 142 11.68 3.66 21.96
N ASP A 143 12.21 4.77 22.48
CA ASP A 143 12.99 5.73 21.67
C ASP A 143 14.34 5.13 21.23
N TYR A 144 14.98 4.35 22.09
CA TYR A 144 16.18 3.60 21.72
C TYR A 144 15.90 2.64 20.58
N TRP A 145 14.80 1.84 20.69
CA TRP A 145 14.46 0.87 19.67
C TRP A 145 14.03 1.51 18.36
N ARG A 146 13.31 2.63 18.40
CA ARG A 146 12.96 3.40 17.20
C ARG A 146 14.20 3.85 16.44
N ALA A 147 15.16 4.42 17.15
CA ALA A 147 16.42 4.88 16.56
C ALA A 147 17.22 3.68 16.00
N ARG A 148 17.37 2.61 16.78
CA ARG A 148 18.14 1.43 16.40
C ARG A 148 17.56 0.72 15.17
N ILE A 149 16.22 0.55 15.10
CA ILE A 149 15.54 -0.06 13.95
C ILE A 149 15.72 0.83 12.71
N ALA A 150 15.59 2.14 12.84
CA ALA A 150 15.79 3.06 11.71
C ALA A 150 17.22 3.02 11.17
N GLU A 151 18.22 2.99 12.05
CA GLU A 151 19.64 2.84 11.70
C GLU A 151 19.90 1.53 10.98
N THR A 152 19.46 0.40 11.54
CA THR A 152 19.62 -0.94 10.95
C THR A 152 18.96 -1.04 9.57
N ALA A 153 17.77 -0.47 9.41
CA ALA A 153 17.07 -0.45 8.13
C ALA A 153 17.82 0.40 7.07
N ALA A 154 18.36 1.54 7.48
CA ALA A 154 19.11 2.42 6.60
C ALA A 154 20.46 1.78 6.16
N GLU A 155 21.17 1.16 7.09
CA GLU A 155 22.44 0.44 6.80
C GLU A 155 22.24 -0.72 5.83
N ALA A 156 21.11 -1.43 5.96
CA ALA A 156 20.75 -2.55 5.08
C ALA A 156 20.12 -2.11 3.74
N GLY A 157 19.81 -0.83 3.56
CA GLY A 157 19.07 -0.35 2.38
C GLY A 157 17.64 -0.88 2.30
N ALA A 158 17.03 -1.29 3.43
CA ALA A 158 15.71 -1.90 3.48
C ALA A 158 14.55 -0.88 3.41
N GLY A 159 14.84 0.39 3.10
CA GLY A 159 13.86 1.45 2.95
C GLY A 159 13.87 2.47 4.10
N TRP A 160 12.86 3.32 4.13
CA TRP A 160 12.68 4.37 5.14
C TRP A 160 11.58 4.00 6.13
N ILE A 161 11.80 4.32 7.39
CA ILE A 161 10.80 4.13 8.43
C ILE A 161 10.17 5.48 8.77
N GLU A 162 8.88 5.63 8.41
CA GLU A 162 8.11 6.81 8.78
C GLU A 162 7.83 6.82 10.29
N ARG A 163 7.49 5.64 10.83
CA ARG A 163 7.10 5.49 12.23
C ARG A 163 7.23 4.06 12.70
N VAL A 164 7.61 3.89 13.97
CA VAL A 164 7.57 2.60 14.68
C VAL A 164 6.56 2.69 15.82
N ASP A 165 5.55 1.83 15.78
CA ASP A 165 4.53 1.68 16.81
C ASP A 165 4.68 0.34 17.54
N PHE A 166 4.56 0.34 18.87
CA PHE A 166 4.48 -0.86 19.67
C PHE A 166 3.01 -1.13 20.00
N ALA A 167 2.40 -2.07 19.33
CA ALA A 167 0.98 -2.39 19.45
C ALA A 167 0.78 -3.84 19.92
N PRO A 168 -0.27 -4.15 20.71
CA PRO A 168 -0.61 -5.54 20.95
C PRO A 168 -0.95 -6.24 19.63
N ALA A 169 -0.65 -7.53 19.54
CA ALA A 169 -1.03 -8.32 18.37
C ALA A 169 -2.53 -8.18 18.11
N ALA A 170 -2.92 -7.99 16.84
CA ALA A 170 -4.33 -7.97 16.49
C ALA A 170 -4.98 -9.28 16.91
N ARG A 171 -6.15 -9.22 17.55
CA ARG A 171 -6.94 -10.44 17.81
C ARG A 171 -7.28 -11.06 16.45
N PRO A 172 -7.10 -12.39 16.31
CA PRO A 172 -7.64 -13.06 15.14
C PRO A 172 -9.15 -12.76 15.05
N ALA A 173 -9.62 -12.46 13.86
CA ALA A 173 -11.05 -12.33 13.61
C ALA A 173 -11.73 -13.66 13.96
N ALA A 174 -12.77 -13.58 14.80
CA ALA A 174 -13.56 -14.73 15.21
C ALA A 174 -14.43 -15.23 14.07
#